data_b591f897bf118270989b640123727d69
#
_entry.id   b591f897bf118270989b640123727d69
#
_cell.length_a   1.000
_cell.length_b   1.000
_cell.length_c   1.000
_cell.angle_alpha   90.00
_cell.angle_beta   90.00
_cell.angle_gamma   90.00
#
_symmetry.space_group_name_H-M   'P 1'
#
loop_
_entity.id
_entity.type
_entity.pdbx_description
1 polymer ?
#
loop_
_entity_poly.entity_id
_entity_poly.type
_entity_poly.pdbx_seq_one_letter_code
_entity_poly.pdbx_strand_id
1 'polypeptide(L)'
;MFDIKKIRSDFPFLNMKINEGNAVYLDNAASSQKPKTVIDRLTKVYEQEYANVHRGIHHLSMKATENFEDARNEIARFINSKSSEEIIFTKNATEAINLVASSYGSVNIQNGDE
;
A
#
# COMPACT_ATOMS: atom_id res chain seq x y z
N MET A 1 -8.15 17.94 19.52
CA MET A 1 -6.77 18.44 19.32
C MET A 1 -5.93 17.28 18.81
N PHE A 2 -5.07 17.55 17.84
CA PHE A 2 -4.21 16.53 17.22
C PHE A 2 -3.10 16.11 18.20
N ASP A 3 -3.09 14.86 18.62
CA ASP A 3 -2.10 14.34 19.59
C ASP A 3 -0.85 13.82 18.86
N ILE A 4 0.12 14.71 18.67
CA ILE A 4 1.38 14.39 17.99
C ILE A 4 2.17 13.29 18.72
N LYS A 5 2.15 13.26 20.06
CA LYS A 5 2.90 12.25 20.84
C LYS A 5 2.33 10.85 20.60
N LYS A 6 1.01 10.73 20.62
CA LYS A 6 0.31 9.49 20.34
C LYS A 6 0.62 9.00 18.90
N ILE A 7 0.49 9.88 17.89
CA ILE A 7 0.78 9.51 16.52
C ILE A 7 2.25 9.10 16.34
N ARG A 8 3.19 9.84 16.91
CA ARG A 8 4.61 9.47 16.83
C ARG A 8 4.91 8.12 17.47
N SER A 9 4.20 7.75 18.55
CA SER A 9 4.40 6.45 19.21
C SER A 9 4.02 5.25 18.35
N ASP A 10 3.14 5.46 17.34
CA ASP A 10 2.75 4.40 16.40
C ASP A 10 3.86 4.02 15.42
N PHE A 11 4.90 4.85 15.29
CA PHE A 11 6.01 4.65 14.36
C PHE A 11 7.29 4.24 15.11
N PRO A 12 7.69 2.95 15.08
CA PRO A 12 8.84 2.45 15.84
C PRO A 12 10.13 3.24 15.60
N PHE A 13 10.40 3.63 14.34
CA PHE A 13 11.57 4.42 13.99
C PHE A 13 11.64 5.76 14.76
N LEU A 14 10.50 6.45 14.91
CA LEU A 14 10.45 7.76 15.56
C LEU A 14 10.66 7.70 17.09
N ASN A 15 10.63 6.49 17.66
CA ASN A 15 10.91 6.24 19.06
C ASN A 15 12.38 5.92 19.33
N MET A 16 13.19 5.77 18.27
CA MET A 16 14.62 5.51 18.40
C MET A 16 15.39 6.76 18.81
N LYS A 17 16.52 6.53 19.45
CA LYS A 17 17.55 7.55 19.69
C LYS A 17 18.61 7.46 18.61
N ILE A 18 18.94 8.58 18.00
CA ILE A 18 20.02 8.70 17.02
C ILE A 18 20.98 9.74 17.56
N ASN A 19 22.22 9.32 17.84
CA ASN A 19 23.17 10.08 18.62
C ASN A 19 22.55 10.42 19.99
N GLU A 20 22.56 11.65 20.43
CA GLU A 20 21.98 12.08 21.71
C GLU A 20 20.53 12.61 21.60
N GLY A 21 19.95 12.56 20.38
CA GLY A 21 18.62 13.12 20.10
C GLY A 21 17.55 12.09 19.76
N ASN A 22 16.32 12.55 19.64
CA ASN A 22 15.24 11.74 19.08
C ASN A 22 15.39 11.63 17.56
N ALA A 23 15.00 10.49 17.01
CA ALA A 23 14.99 10.29 15.56
C ALA A 23 14.10 11.34 14.86
N VAL A 24 14.63 11.93 13.81
CA VAL A 24 13.92 12.83 12.89
C VAL A 24 14.02 12.25 11.49
N TYR A 25 12.90 12.22 10.77
CA TYR A 25 12.83 11.76 9.40
C TYR A 25 12.03 12.74 8.56
N LEU A 26 12.67 13.33 7.55
CA LEU A 26 12.10 14.39 6.72
C LEU A 26 12.03 14.02 5.23
N ASP A 27 12.27 12.74 4.88
CA ASP A 27 12.30 12.26 3.49
C ASP A 27 11.07 11.40 3.14
N ASN A 28 9.89 11.78 3.66
CA ASN A 28 8.65 11.05 3.38
C ASN A 28 8.20 11.11 1.92
N ALA A 29 8.68 12.07 1.14
CA ALA A 29 8.40 12.15 -0.29
C ALA A 29 9.04 10.97 -1.06
N ALA A 30 10.21 10.53 -0.66
CA ALA A 30 10.86 9.35 -1.23
C ALA A 30 10.32 8.04 -0.64
N SER A 31 10.22 7.95 0.68
CA SER A 31 9.72 6.75 1.36
C SER A 31 9.21 7.10 2.76
N SER A 32 8.01 6.70 3.09
CA SER A 32 7.41 6.94 4.41
C SER A 32 7.81 5.87 5.42
N GLN A 33 8.02 6.26 6.67
CA GLN A 33 8.15 5.33 7.78
C GLN A 33 6.84 4.55 7.97
N LYS A 34 6.95 3.32 8.45
CA LYS A 34 5.80 2.42 8.60
C LYS A 34 5.30 2.41 10.05
N PRO A 35 4.00 2.57 10.29
CA PRO A 35 3.44 2.38 11.62
C PRO A 35 3.52 0.91 12.03
N LYS A 36 3.56 0.68 13.33
CA LYS A 36 3.66 -0.67 13.93
C LYS A 36 2.57 -1.62 13.42
N THR A 37 1.36 -1.13 13.22
CA THR A 37 0.24 -1.92 12.69
C THR A 37 0.50 -2.49 11.30
N VAL A 38 1.17 -1.74 10.43
CA VAL A 38 1.56 -2.21 9.08
C VAL A 38 2.65 -3.25 9.16
N ILE A 39 3.66 -3.04 10.04
CA ILE A 39 4.75 -3.99 10.25
C ILE A 39 4.20 -5.31 10.78
N ASP A 40 3.33 -5.24 11.80
CA ASP A 40 2.72 -6.44 12.41
C ASP A 40 1.83 -7.18 11.41
N ARG A 41 1.07 -6.46 10.60
CA ARG A 41 0.23 -7.07 9.56
C ARG A 41 1.07 -7.83 8.53
N LEU A 42 2.18 -7.24 8.10
CA LEU A 42 3.10 -7.88 7.15
C LEU A 42 3.75 -9.12 7.76
N THR A 43 4.22 -9.03 9.00
CA THR A 43 4.78 -10.16 9.76
C THR A 43 3.77 -11.30 9.86
N LYS A 44 2.53 -11.00 10.25
CA LYS A 44 1.45 -11.99 10.36
C LYS A 44 1.17 -12.70 9.02
N VAL A 45 1.20 -11.96 7.90
CA VAL A 45 1.03 -12.57 6.58
C VAL A 45 2.10 -13.63 6.34
N TYR A 46 3.38 -13.28 6.53
CA TYR A 46 4.47 -14.22 6.27
C TYR A 46 4.52 -15.40 7.25
N GLU A 47 4.19 -15.19 8.50
CA GLU A 47 4.24 -16.25 9.51
C GLU A 47 3.05 -17.20 9.43
N GLN A 48 1.87 -16.74 9.03
CA GLN A 48 0.63 -17.49 9.29
C GLN A 48 -0.34 -17.56 8.11
N GLU A 49 -0.27 -16.65 7.13
CA GLU A 49 -1.33 -16.49 6.12
C GLU A 49 -0.80 -16.52 4.68
N TYR A 50 0.51 -16.75 4.49
CA TYR A 50 1.11 -16.64 3.16
C TYR A 50 0.72 -17.78 2.23
N ALA A 51 0.05 -17.45 1.13
CA ALA A 51 -0.31 -18.38 0.07
C ALA A 51 -0.57 -17.64 -1.25
N ASN A 52 -0.68 -18.38 -2.35
CA ASN A 52 -1.05 -17.82 -3.64
C ASN A 52 -2.48 -17.26 -3.62
N VAL A 53 -2.62 -16.03 -4.07
CA VAL A 53 -3.92 -15.36 -4.27
C VAL A 53 -4.54 -15.87 -5.58
N HIS A 54 -5.85 -16.15 -5.59
CA HIS A 54 -6.66 -16.58 -6.74
C HIS A 54 -6.27 -17.92 -7.40
N ARG A 55 -5.34 -18.68 -6.84
CA ARG A 55 -4.79 -19.87 -7.51
C ARG A 55 -4.94 -21.18 -6.76
N GLY A 56 -5.35 -21.16 -5.52
CA GLY A 56 -5.46 -22.38 -4.70
C GLY A 56 -6.86 -22.59 -4.15
N ILE A 57 -7.22 -23.86 -3.98
CA ILE A 57 -8.49 -24.27 -3.39
C ILE A 57 -8.38 -24.62 -1.90
N HIS A 58 -7.16 -24.56 -1.33
CA HIS A 58 -6.93 -24.83 0.09
C HIS A 58 -7.19 -23.58 0.96
N HIS A 59 -7.43 -23.81 2.24
CA HIS A 59 -7.83 -22.79 3.20
C HIS A 59 -6.95 -21.52 3.18
N LEU A 60 -5.62 -21.67 3.18
CA LEU A 60 -4.71 -20.49 3.18
C LEU A 60 -4.83 -19.65 1.90
N SER A 61 -4.98 -20.29 0.74
CA SER A 61 -5.16 -19.56 -0.52
C SER A 61 -6.50 -18.81 -0.57
N MET A 62 -7.56 -19.43 -0.05
CA MET A 62 -8.87 -18.78 0.06
C MET A 62 -8.76 -17.55 0.99
N LYS A 63 -8.10 -17.72 2.15
CA LYS A 63 -7.90 -16.62 3.11
C LYS A 63 -7.01 -15.51 2.56
N ALA A 64 -5.95 -15.85 1.84
CA ALA A 64 -5.10 -14.86 1.17
C ALA A 64 -5.86 -14.07 0.10
N THR A 65 -6.74 -14.76 -0.67
CA THR A 65 -7.59 -14.13 -1.67
C THR A 65 -8.60 -13.18 -1.01
N GLU A 66 -9.29 -13.62 0.04
CA GLU A 66 -10.21 -12.80 0.80
C GLU A 66 -9.53 -11.53 1.32
N ASN A 67 -8.39 -11.66 2.00
CA ASN A 67 -7.63 -10.52 2.52
C ASN A 67 -7.19 -9.55 1.41
N PHE A 68 -6.84 -10.06 0.23
CA PHE A 68 -6.42 -9.23 -0.91
C PHE A 68 -7.60 -8.44 -1.49
N GLU A 69 -8.76 -9.08 -1.66
CA GLU A 69 -9.96 -8.41 -2.18
C GLU A 69 -10.56 -7.45 -1.14
N ASP A 70 -10.50 -7.77 0.15
CA ASP A 70 -10.89 -6.85 1.21
C ASP A 70 -10.04 -5.58 1.18
N ALA A 71 -8.71 -5.70 1.01
CA ALA A 71 -7.83 -4.54 0.88
C ALA A 71 -8.19 -3.71 -0.36
N ARG A 72 -8.53 -4.35 -1.50
CA ARG A 72 -8.99 -3.68 -2.71
C ARG A 72 -10.28 -2.88 -2.46
N ASN A 73 -11.24 -3.50 -1.79
CA ASN A 73 -12.51 -2.86 -1.44
C ASN A 73 -12.33 -1.67 -0.48
N GLU A 74 -11.43 -1.80 0.50
CA GLU A 74 -11.11 -0.69 1.42
C GLU A 74 -10.50 0.50 0.68
N ILE A 75 -9.56 0.25 -0.24
CA ILE A 75 -8.95 1.32 -1.05
C ILE A 75 -10.00 1.97 -1.94
N ALA A 76 -10.87 1.19 -2.60
CA ALA A 76 -11.95 1.72 -3.42
C ALA A 76 -12.85 2.67 -2.61
N ARG A 77 -13.24 2.28 -1.40
CA ARG A 77 -14.00 3.14 -0.49
C ARG A 77 -13.23 4.40 -0.07
N PHE A 78 -11.95 4.26 0.25
CA PHE A 78 -11.12 5.37 0.70
C PHE A 78 -10.97 6.47 -0.37
N ILE A 79 -10.80 6.09 -1.64
CA ILE A 79 -10.67 7.05 -2.76
C ILE A 79 -12.01 7.38 -3.42
N ASN A 80 -13.13 6.87 -2.89
CA ASN A 80 -14.49 7.07 -3.43
C ASN A 80 -14.63 6.57 -4.87
N SER A 81 -14.02 5.42 -5.19
CA SER A 81 -14.20 4.74 -6.47
C SER A 81 -15.60 4.10 -6.56
N LYS A 82 -16.15 4.00 -7.76
CA LYS A 82 -17.47 3.39 -8.00
C LYS A 82 -17.46 1.87 -7.84
N SER A 83 -16.32 1.24 -8.13
CA SER A 83 -16.13 -0.19 -8.07
C SER A 83 -14.69 -0.54 -7.63
N SER A 84 -14.52 -1.65 -6.93
CA SER A 84 -13.18 -2.20 -6.64
C SER A 84 -12.45 -2.67 -7.90
N GLU A 85 -13.15 -2.91 -9.01
CA GLU A 85 -12.54 -3.24 -10.31
C GLU A 85 -11.72 -2.07 -10.89
N GLU A 86 -11.97 -0.84 -10.45
CA GLU A 86 -11.17 0.34 -10.82
C GLU A 86 -9.82 0.41 -10.08
N ILE A 87 -9.58 -0.49 -9.12
CA ILE A 87 -8.35 -0.51 -8.32
C ILE A 87 -7.36 -1.51 -8.91
N ILE A 88 -6.24 -1.00 -9.39
CA ILE A 88 -5.13 -1.81 -9.89
C ILE A 88 -3.92 -1.62 -8.97
N PHE A 89 -3.45 -2.69 -8.34
CA PHE A 89 -2.24 -2.67 -7.53
C PHE A 89 -0.99 -2.73 -8.42
N THR A 90 -0.06 -1.83 -8.19
CA THR A 90 1.24 -1.77 -8.85
C THR A 90 2.37 -1.74 -7.80
N LYS A 91 3.58 -2.05 -8.22
CA LYS A 91 4.75 -2.06 -7.30
C LYS A 91 5.15 -0.66 -6.83
N ASN A 92 4.92 0.35 -7.67
CA ASN A 92 5.30 1.72 -7.40
C ASN A 92 4.63 2.68 -8.40
N ALA A 93 4.77 3.99 -8.18
CA ALA A 93 4.24 5.03 -9.06
C ALA A 93 4.79 4.95 -10.49
N THR A 94 6.04 4.58 -10.68
CA THR A 94 6.64 4.42 -12.01
C THR A 94 5.90 3.35 -12.83
N GLU A 95 5.62 2.21 -12.22
CA GLU A 95 4.83 1.15 -12.89
C GLU A 95 3.40 1.62 -13.19
N ALA A 96 2.76 2.33 -12.27
CA ALA A 96 1.41 2.87 -12.46
C ALA A 96 1.35 3.85 -13.64
N ILE A 97 2.29 4.80 -13.72
CA ILE A 97 2.37 5.76 -14.81
C ILE A 97 2.63 5.05 -16.14
N ASN A 98 3.57 4.11 -16.19
CA ASN A 98 3.85 3.35 -17.41
C ASN A 98 2.67 2.46 -17.83
N LEU A 99 1.92 1.91 -16.89
CA LEU A 99 0.70 1.16 -17.19
C LEU A 99 -0.34 2.05 -17.88
N VAL A 100 -0.58 3.25 -17.36
CA VAL A 100 -1.50 4.22 -17.99
C VAL A 100 -1.00 4.63 -19.37
N ALA A 101 0.29 4.95 -19.52
CA ALA A 101 0.88 5.36 -20.78
C ALA A 101 0.78 4.25 -21.85
N SER A 102 1.07 3.00 -21.48
CA SER A 102 1.08 1.88 -22.43
C SER A 102 -0.31 1.32 -22.73
N SER A 103 -1.29 1.45 -21.83
CA SER A 103 -2.65 0.95 -22.04
C SER A 103 -3.58 2.06 -22.56
N TYR A 104 -3.92 3.02 -21.71
CA TYR A 104 -4.82 4.12 -22.06
C TYR A 104 -4.22 5.03 -23.15
N GLY A 105 -2.96 5.44 -22.98
CA GLY A 105 -2.28 6.34 -23.90
C GLY A 105 -2.19 5.77 -25.32
N SER A 106 -1.78 4.51 -25.44
CA SER A 106 -1.64 3.86 -26.77
C SER A 106 -2.96 3.72 -27.54
N VAL A 107 -4.10 3.73 -26.85
CA VAL A 107 -5.42 3.55 -27.47
C VAL A 107 -6.13 4.88 -27.69
N ASN A 108 -5.97 5.84 -26.78
CA ASN A 108 -6.80 7.04 -26.72
C ASN A 108 -6.07 8.32 -27.18
N ILE A 109 -4.72 8.32 -27.19
CA ILE A 109 -3.93 9.50 -27.59
C ILE A 109 -3.50 9.36 -29.06
N GLN A 110 -3.74 10.41 -29.85
CA GLN A 110 -3.41 10.46 -31.27
C GLN A 110 -2.36 11.51 -31.55
N ASN A 111 -1.78 11.47 -32.77
CA ASN A 111 -0.80 12.45 -33.17
C ASN A 111 -1.44 13.86 -33.26
N GLY A 112 -0.93 14.79 -32.48
CA GLY A 112 -1.42 16.17 -32.36
C GLY A 112 -2.26 16.45 -31.13
N ASP A 113 -2.52 15.45 -30.26
CA ASP A 113 -3.11 15.67 -28.94
C ASP A 113 -2.11 16.36 -28.00
N GLU A 114 -2.61 17.32 -27.18
CA GLU A 114 -1.84 18.08 -26.18
C GLU A 114 -2.27 17.73 -24.76
#